data_b6d3448a1cfebbe2123cab10509f3288
#
_entry.id   b6d3448a1cfebbe2123cab10509f3288
#
_cell.length_a   1.000
_cell.length_b   1.000
_cell.length_c   1.000
_cell.angle_alpha   90.00
_cell.angle_beta   90.00
_cell.angle_gamma   90.00
#
_symmetry.space_group_name_H-M   'P 1'
#
loop_
_entity.id
_entity.type
_entity.pdbx_description
1 polymer ?
#
loop_
_entity_poly.entity_id
_entity_poly.type
_entity_poly.pdbx_seq_one_letter_code
_entity_poly.pdbx_strand_id
1 'polypeptide(L)'
;MPLNPQVQGFLTSLAAAGAQPFHTMEPPQCRQAINGLMSMMPPSKAVLASVRDSHIPGPAGEIKIRIYTPTGTGPLPILMYFHGGGFVIGDLDTFDKLCRETAGGAGVIVVSVDYRLAPEHPFPAGLDDASTALAWARREAQALGCDSARIALGGESAGANLTAAIALRLRDG
;
A
#
# COMPACT_ATOMS: atom_id res chain seq x y z
N MET A 1 24.04 21.66 2.33
CA MET A 1 24.62 20.91 1.20
C MET A 1 23.80 21.23 -0.05
N PRO A 2 24.41 21.41 -1.23
CA PRO A 2 23.65 21.61 -2.47
C PRO A 2 22.85 20.33 -2.80
N LEU A 3 21.69 20.51 -3.45
CA LEU A 3 20.90 19.39 -3.95
C LEU A 3 21.63 18.64 -5.08
N ASN A 4 21.36 17.35 -5.18
CA ASN A 4 21.78 16.57 -6.34
C ASN A 4 21.18 17.21 -7.61
N PRO A 5 21.95 17.39 -8.72
CA PRO A 5 21.46 18.04 -9.93
C PRO A 5 20.19 17.40 -10.52
N GLN A 6 20.04 16.09 -10.42
CA GLN A 6 18.82 15.37 -10.88
C GLN A 6 17.59 15.74 -10.04
N VAL A 7 17.78 15.83 -8.72
CA VAL A 7 16.70 16.26 -7.79
C VAL A 7 16.35 17.72 -8.06
N GLN A 8 17.34 18.58 -8.25
CA GLN A 8 17.11 19.99 -8.60
C GLN A 8 16.34 20.11 -9.92
N GLY A 9 16.70 19.35 -10.94
CA GLY A 9 16.01 19.31 -12.22
C GLY A 9 14.55 18.86 -12.07
N PHE A 10 14.29 17.83 -11.28
CA PHE A 10 12.94 17.34 -11.00
C PHE A 10 12.08 18.41 -10.30
N LEU A 11 12.61 19.04 -9.25
CA LEU A 11 11.90 20.12 -8.53
C LEU A 11 11.60 21.32 -9.44
N THR A 12 12.57 21.68 -10.31
CA THR A 12 12.37 22.76 -11.29
C THR A 12 11.25 22.41 -12.28
N SER A 13 11.19 21.15 -12.74
CA SER A 13 10.13 20.68 -13.63
C SER A 13 8.76 20.70 -12.97
N LEU A 14 8.66 20.30 -11.71
CA LEU A 14 7.42 20.38 -10.94
C LEU A 14 6.94 21.83 -10.78
N ALA A 15 7.86 22.74 -10.44
CA ALA A 15 7.53 24.16 -10.31
C ALA A 15 7.08 24.76 -11.66
N ALA A 16 7.75 24.43 -12.77
CA ALA A 16 7.38 24.88 -14.10
C ALA A 16 6.01 24.33 -14.56
N ALA A 17 5.64 23.13 -14.09
CA ALA A 17 4.32 22.53 -14.32
C ALA A 17 3.21 23.14 -13.42
N GLY A 18 3.55 24.12 -12.56
CA GLY A 18 2.59 24.75 -11.67
C GLY A 18 2.11 23.85 -10.52
N ALA A 19 2.92 22.83 -10.15
CA ALA A 19 2.59 21.94 -9.06
C ALA A 19 2.46 22.74 -7.74
N GLN A 20 1.28 22.62 -7.12
CA GLN A 20 1.02 23.27 -5.83
C GLN A 20 1.57 22.43 -4.68
N PRO A 21 2.06 23.05 -3.60
CA PRO A 21 2.46 22.33 -2.40
C PRO A 21 1.27 21.64 -1.73
N PHE A 22 1.40 20.40 -1.29
CA PHE A 22 0.32 19.62 -0.69
C PHE A 22 -0.33 20.31 0.51
N HIS A 23 0.43 21.06 1.30
CA HIS A 23 -0.11 21.79 2.47
C HIS A 23 -1.07 22.93 2.11
N THR A 24 -1.18 23.29 0.83
CA THR A 24 -2.09 24.33 0.34
C THR A 24 -3.32 23.75 -0.35
N MET A 25 -3.43 22.43 -0.40
CA MET A 25 -4.51 21.70 -1.09
C MET A 25 -5.46 21.05 -0.09
N GLU A 26 -6.72 20.94 -0.48
CA GLU A 26 -7.68 20.08 0.22
C GLU A 26 -7.36 18.58 -0.04
N PRO A 27 -7.70 17.67 0.90
CA PRO A 27 -7.39 16.25 0.78
C PRO A 27 -7.77 15.59 -0.56
N PRO A 28 -8.94 15.83 -1.14
CA PRO A 28 -9.28 15.27 -2.46
C PRO A 28 -8.35 15.74 -3.58
N GLN A 29 -7.91 17.00 -3.53
CA GLN A 29 -6.96 17.54 -4.50
C GLN A 29 -5.58 16.90 -4.35
N CYS A 30 -5.12 16.70 -3.11
CA CYS A 30 -3.87 15.99 -2.84
C CYS A 30 -3.90 14.55 -3.39
N ARG A 31 -5.01 13.83 -3.22
CA ARG A 31 -5.20 12.47 -3.75
C ARG A 31 -5.13 12.46 -5.28
N GLN A 32 -5.79 13.39 -5.94
CA GLN A 32 -5.72 13.52 -7.40
C GLN A 32 -4.30 13.84 -7.89
N ALA A 33 -3.62 14.76 -7.19
CA ALA A 33 -2.27 15.18 -7.57
C ALA A 33 -1.26 14.04 -7.45
N ILE A 34 -1.30 13.24 -6.36
CA ILE A 34 -0.39 12.11 -6.19
C ILE A 34 -0.69 10.99 -7.21
N ASN A 35 -1.97 10.69 -7.48
CA ASN A 35 -2.35 9.70 -8.46
C ASN A 35 -1.92 10.12 -9.88
N GLY A 36 -2.09 11.40 -10.22
CA GLY A 36 -1.57 11.97 -11.47
C GLY A 36 -0.06 11.83 -11.59
N LEU A 37 0.69 12.13 -10.52
CA LEU A 37 2.15 11.99 -10.51
C LEU A 37 2.58 10.52 -10.67
N MET A 38 1.94 9.60 -9.96
CA MET A 38 2.26 8.18 -10.04
C MET A 38 1.91 7.57 -11.40
N SER A 39 0.84 8.02 -12.05
CA SER A 39 0.45 7.56 -13.39
C SER A 39 1.45 7.97 -14.50
N MET A 40 2.28 8.98 -14.26
CA MET A 40 3.35 9.38 -15.17
C MET A 40 4.59 8.48 -15.08
N MET A 41 4.68 7.66 -14.03
CA MET A 41 5.82 6.74 -13.88
C MET A 41 5.70 5.56 -14.85
N PRO A 42 6.82 5.06 -15.40
CA PRO A 42 6.78 3.86 -16.23
C PRO A 42 6.13 2.69 -15.49
N PRO A 43 5.28 1.91 -16.17
CA PRO A 43 4.63 0.75 -15.55
C PRO A 43 5.66 -0.28 -15.07
N SER A 44 5.26 -1.11 -14.11
CA SER A 44 6.08 -2.24 -13.68
C SER A 44 6.26 -3.24 -14.82
N LYS A 45 7.48 -3.79 -14.91
CA LYS A 45 7.81 -4.90 -15.83
C LYS A 45 7.75 -6.27 -15.15
N ALA A 46 7.36 -6.32 -13.89
CA ALA A 46 7.26 -7.58 -13.14
C ALA A 46 6.23 -8.52 -13.77
N VAL A 47 6.64 -9.76 -14.03
CA VAL A 47 5.76 -10.82 -14.52
C VAL A 47 5.14 -11.51 -13.32
N LEU A 48 3.82 -11.46 -13.24
CA LEU A 48 3.03 -12.07 -12.16
C LEU A 48 2.06 -13.10 -12.73
N ALA A 49 1.72 -14.11 -11.94
CA ALA A 49 0.70 -15.07 -12.29
C ALA A 49 -0.69 -14.42 -12.31
N SER A 50 -0.97 -13.52 -11.36
CA SER A 50 -2.22 -12.75 -11.36
C SER A 50 -2.09 -11.47 -10.53
N VAL A 51 -2.95 -10.49 -10.87
CA VAL A 51 -3.26 -9.33 -10.03
C VAL A 51 -4.79 -9.21 -10.01
N ARG A 52 -5.38 -9.18 -8.83
CA ARG A 52 -6.83 -9.12 -8.69
C ARG A 52 -7.27 -8.22 -7.54
N ASP A 53 -8.29 -7.44 -7.77
CA ASP A 53 -8.99 -6.70 -6.72
C ASP A 53 -10.02 -7.62 -6.05
N SER A 54 -10.23 -7.41 -4.75
CA SER A 54 -11.20 -8.13 -3.95
C SER A 54 -11.69 -7.23 -2.81
N HIS A 55 -12.72 -7.66 -2.12
CA HIS A 55 -13.25 -7.01 -0.92
C HIS A 55 -13.26 -8.01 0.22
N ILE A 56 -12.97 -7.54 1.41
CA ILE A 56 -13.01 -8.32 2.64
C ILE A 56 -13.91 -7.63 3.67
N PRO A 57 -14.56 -8.37 4.56
CA PRO A 57 -15.34 -7.77 5.64
C PRO A 57 -14.45 -6.92 6.54
N GLY A 58 -14.86 -5.68 6.79
CA GLY A 58 -14.17 -4.73 7.66
C GLY A 58 -15.06 -4.26 8.82
N PRO A 59 -14.51 -3.49 9.76
CA PRO A 59 -15.23 -3.06 10.96
C PRO A 59 -16.32 -2.01 10.69
N ALA A 60 -16.29 -1.36 9.54
CA ALA A 60 -17.29 -0.34 9.16
C ALA A 60 -17.78 -0.51 7.71
N GLY A 61 -17.72 -1.71 7.17
CA GLY A 61 -18.05 -2.04 5.79
C GLY A 61 -16.98 -2.89 5.15
N GLU A 62 -16.99 -2.99 3.84
CA GLU A 62 -15.98 -3.73 3.10
C GLU A 62 -14.68 -2.94 2.99
N ILE A 63 -13.54 -3.64 3.10
CA ILE A 63 -12.21 -3.11 2.82
C ILE A 63 -11.78 -3.65 1.46
N LYS A 64 -11.44 -2.76 0.53
CA LYS A 64 -10.89 -3.15 -0.76
C LYS A 64 -9.43 -3.57 -0.58
N ILE A 65 -9.04 -4.65 -1.25
CA ILE A 65 -7.66 -5.14 -1.29
C ILE A 65 -7.27 -5.46 -2.72
N ARG A 66 -5.97 -5.42 -3.00
CA ARG A 66 -5.40 -5.93 -4.25
C ARG A 66 -4.37 -7.00 -3.94
N ILE A 67 -4.52 -8.17 -4.59
CA ILE A 67 -3.68 -9.33 -4.37
C ILE A 67 -2.80 -9.53 -5.60
N TYR A 68 -1.49 -9.52 -5.38
CA TYR A 68 -0.46 -9.74 -6.38
C TYR A 68 0.16 -11.10 -6.16
N THR A 69 -0.05 -12.02 -7.10
CA THR A 69 0.47 -13.39 -7.02
C THR A 69 1.66 -13.52 -7.97
N PRO A 70 2.87 -13.80 -7.48
CA PRO A 70 4.03 -14.03 -8.33
C PRO A 70 3.90 -15.36 -9.09
N THR A 71 4.72 -15.53 -10.11
CA THR A 71 4.91 -16.84 -10.74
C THR A 71 5.67 -17.74 -9.76
N GLY A 72 5.23 -18.99 -9.61
CA GLY A 72 5.86 -19.94 -8.68
C GLY A 72 4.94 -21.11 -8.35
N THR A 73 5.47 -22.08 -7.62
CA THR A 73 4.76 -23.29 -7.17
C THR A 73 4.86 -23.45 -5.67
N GLY A 74 3.84 -24.08 -5.07
CA GLY A 74 3.77 -24.36 -3.63
C GLY A 74 3.19 -23.22 -2.82
N PRO A 75 3.00 -23.43 -1.51
CA PRO A 75 2.54 -22.38 -0.62
C PRO A 75 3.54 -21.24 -0.54
N LEU A 76 3.13 -20.03 -0.94
CA LEU A 76 3.98 -18.84 -0.97
C LEU A 76 3.85 -18.04 0.33
N PRO A 77 4.89 -17.29 0.76
CA PRO A 77 4.76 -16.32 1.84
C PRO A 77 3.80 -15.19 1.46
N ILE A 78 3.19 -14.55 2.46
CA ILE A 78 2.37 -13.35 2.29
C ILE A 78 3.13 -12.13 2.83
N LEU A 79 3.06 -11.03 2.09
CA LEU A 79 3.35 -9.69 2.59
C LEU A 79 2.04 -8.89 2.62
N MET A 80 1.57 -8.56 3.81
CA MET A 80 0.53 -7.54 3.98
C MET A 80 1.16 -6.18 3.80
N TYR A 81 0.73 -5.43 2.80
CA TYR A 81 1.30 -4.13 2.47
C TYR A 81 0.32 -3.00 2.76
N PHE A 82 0.79 -2.02 3.55
CA PHE A 82 0.06 -0.81 3.88
C PHE A 82 0.77 0.40 3.26
N HIS A 83 0.07 1.12 2.41
CA HIS A 83 0.65 2.24 1.68
C HIS A 83 0.94 3.45 2.59
N GLY A 84 1.84 4.32 2.13
CA GLY A 84 2.13 5.62 2.74
C GLY A 84 1.11 6.69 2.35
N GLY A 85 1.38 7.93 2.76
CA GLY A 85 0.55 9.07 2.40
C GLY A 85 -0.03 9.82 3.59
N GLY A 86 0.64 9.76 4.76
CA GLY A 86 0.26 10.55 5.95
C GLY A 86 -1.14 10.23 6.48
N PHE A 87 -1.67 9.04 6.19
CA PHE A 87 -3.04 8.60 6.51
C PHE A 87 -4.14 9.39 5.76
N VAL A 88 -3.79 10.25 4.81
CA VAL A 88 -4.72 11.14 4.09
C VAL A 88 -4.76 10.87 2.60
N ILE A 89 -3.64 10.47 2.01
CA ILE A 89 -3.50 10.20 0.57
C ILE A 89 -2.97 8.78 0.32
N GLY A 90 -2.97 8.37 -0.93
CA GLY A 90 -2.58 7.02 -1.37
C GLY A 90 -3.78 6.10 -1.50
N ASP A 91 -3.63 5.12 -2.37
CA ASP A 91 -4.60 4.06 -2.66
C ASP A 91 -3.87 2.87 -3.31
N LEU A 92 -4.62 1.86 -3.76
CA LEU A 92 -4.07 0.68 -4.42
C LEU A 92 -3.34 1.00 -5.73
N ASP A 93 -3.79 2.03 -6.46
CA ASP A 93 -3.20 2.38 -7.77
C ASP A 93 -1.91 3.17 -7.59
N THR A 94 -1.86 4.05 -6.59
CA THR A 94 -0.66 4.83 -6.24
C THR A 94 0.56 3.94 -6.00
N PHE A 95 0.35 2.78 -5.37
CA PHE A 95 1.42 1.86 -5.00
C PHE A 95 1.44 0.55 -5.82
N ASP A 96 0.64 0.46 -6.89
CA ASP A 96 0.54 -0.74 -7.74
C ASP A 96 1.90 -1.21 -8.27
N LYS A 97 2.71 -0.27 -8.79
CA LYS A 97 4.04 -0.58 -9.32
C LYS A 97 4.95 -1.22 -8.26
N LEU A 98 5.01 -0.63 -7.08
CA LEU A 98 5.84 -1.13 -5.98
C LEU A 98 5.40 -2.53 -5.54
N CYS A 99 4.09 -2.74 -5.40
CA CYS A 99 3.53 -4.04 -5.02
C CYS A 99 3.84 -5.12 -6.07
N ARG A 100 3.73 -4.80 -7.37
CA ARG A 100 4.11 -5.72 -8.46
C ARG A 100 5.57 -6.09 -8.42
N GLU A 101 6.44 -5.11 -8.29
CA GLU A 101 7.90 -5.33 -8.26
C GLU A 101 8.31 -6.12 -7.01
N THR A 102 7.67 -5.84 -5.87
CA THR A 102 7.89 -6.60 -4.63
C THR A 102 7.43 -8.05 -4.77
N ALA A 103 6.22 -8.29 -5.29
CA ALA A 103 5.71 -9.63 -5.47
C ALA A 103 6.58 -10.45 -6.43
N GLY A 104 6.93 -9.89 -7.59
CA GLY A 104 7.75 -10.57 -8.60
C GLY A 104 9.20 -10.76 -8.15
N GLY A 105 9.80 -9.75 -7.50
CA GLY A 105 11.20 -9.77 -7.09
C GLY A 105 11.48 -10.64 -5.87
N ALA A 106 10.56 -10.67 -4.91
CA ALA A 106 10.71 -11.46 -3.68
C ALA A 106 10.04 -12.85 -3.74
N GLY A 107 9.22 -13.13 -4.75
CA GLY A 107 8.48 -14.39 -4.85
C GLY A 107 7.44 -14.56 -3.75
N VAL A 108 6.79 -13.49 -3.32
CA VAL A 108 5.79 -13.47 -2.25
C VAL A 108 4.45 -12.99 -2.77
N ILE A 109 3.36 -13.47 -2.20
CA ILE A 109 2.05 -12.87 -2.44
C ILE A 109 1.98 -11.55 -1.68
N VAL A 110 1.73 -10.44 -2.40
CA VAL A 110 1.50 -9.13 -1.77
C VAL A 110 -0.01 -8.90 -1.69
N VAL A 111 -0.49 -8.57 -0.50
CA VAL A 111 -1.87 -8.10 -0.27
C VAL A 111 -1.80 -6.63 0.12
N SER A 112 -2.08 -5.76 -0.84
CA SER A 112 -2.18 -4.31 -0.60
C SER A 112 -3.57 -3.97 -0.09
N VAL A 113 -3.64 -3.17 0.97
CA VAL A 113 -4.86 -2.85 1.70
C VAL A 113 -5.24 -1.39 1.51
N ASP A 114 -6.45 -1.14 1.02
CA ASP A 114 -7.05 0.18 0.85
C ASP A 114 -7.75 0.58 2.16
N TYR A 115 -6.94 0.86 3.18
CA TYR A 115 -7.45 1.21 4.51
C TYR A 115 -8.06 2.62 4.51
N ARG A 116 -9.06 2.86 5.35
CA ARG A 116 -9.75 4.14 5.47
C ARG A 116 -8.81 5.27 5.86
N LEU A 117 -8.99 6.42 5.19
CA LEU A 117 -8.14 7.59 5.32
C LEU A 117 -8.82 8.72 6.10
N ALA A 118 -8.01 9.53 6.76
CA ALA A 118 -8.40 10.81 7.32
C ALA A 118 -8.52 11.87 6.19
N PRO A 119 -9.25 12.95 6.39
CA PRO A 119 -10.03 13.31 7.58
C PRO A 119 -11.38 12.60 7.69
N GLU A 120 -11.86 11.93 6.63
CA GLU A 120 -13.17 11.28 6.60
C GLU A 120 -13.30 10.18 7.66
N HIS A 121 -12.20 9.48 7.90
CA HIS A 121 -12.10 8.39 8.87
C HIS A 121 -10.82 8.55 9.72
N PRO A 122 -10.87 9.38 10.77
CA PRO A 122 -9.69 9.63 11.59
C PRO A 122 -9.27 8.39 12.38
N PHE A 123 -8.10 8.47 13.02
CA PHE A 123 -7.64 7.43 13.96
C PHE A 123 -8.78 7.01 14.92
N PRO A 124 -8.98 5.70 15.16
CA PRO A 124 -8.13 4.58 14.77
C PRO A 124 -8.57 3.83 13.49
N ALA A 125 -9.44 4.40 12.65
CA ALA A 125 -10.10 3.69 11.55
C ALA A 125 -9.13 2.91 10.62
N GLY A 126 -8.07 3.55 10.13
CA GLY A 126 -7.09 2.89 9.27
C GLY A 126 -6.32 1.77 9.96
N LEU A 127 -6.03 1.91 11.27
CA LEU A 127 -5.37 0.85 12.05
C LEU A 127 -6.28 -0.34 12.30
N ASP A 128 -7.58 -0.10 12.48
CA ASP A 128 -8.56 -1.18 12.67
C ASP A 128 -8.79 -1.95 11.37
N ASP A 129 -8.85 -1.26 10.23
CA ASP A 129 -8.91 -1.88 8.91
C ASP A 129 -7.68 -2.73 8.63
N ALA A 130 -6.48 -2.19 8.88
CA ALA A 130 -5.23 -2.88 8.67
C ALA A 130 -5.09 -4.13 9.56
N SER A 131 -5.52 -4.04 10.83
CA SER A 131 -5.56 -5.18 11.77
C SER A 131 -6.55 -6.25 11.29
N THR A 132 -7.72 -5.83 10.81
CA THR A 132 -8.76 -6.72 10.27
C THR A 132 -8.27 -7.42 9.00
N ALA A 133 -7.58 -6.72 8.10
CA ALA A 133 -7.02 -7.31 6.89
C ALA A 133 -5.96 -8.37 7.22
N LEU A 134 -5.13 -8.15 8.23
CA LEU A 134 -4.18 -9.16 8.68
C LEU A 134 -4.88 -10.39 9.25
N ALA A 135 -5.91 -10.21 10.09
CA ALA A 135 -6.68 -11.32 10.65
C ALA A 135 -7.37 -12.13 9.54
N TRP A 136 -7.89 -11.46 8.52
CA TRP A 136 -8.44 -12.09 7.32
C TRP A 136 -7.37 -12.90 6.58
N ALA A 137 -6.20 -12.32 6.29
CA ALA A 137 -5.13 -13.01 5.57
C ALA A 137 -4.65 -14.28 6.29
N ARG A 138 -4.55 -14.25 7.62
CA ARG A 138 -4.19 -15.43 8.44
C ARG A 138 -5.24 -16.55 8.30
N ARG A 139 -6.52 -16.20 8.26
CA ARG A 139 -7.63 -17.15 8.14
C ARG A 139 -7.74 -17.74 6.74
N GLU A 140 -7.53 -16.91 5.72
CA GLU A 140 -7.70 -17.28 4.31
C GLU A 140 -6.41 -17.74 3.61
N ALA A 141 -5.29 -17.82 4.32
CA ALA A 141 -3.98 -18.13 3.75
C ALA A 141 -4.00 -19.38 2.85
N GLN A 142 -4.64 -20.45 3.29
CA GLN A 142 -4.73 -21.70 2.52
C GLN A 142 -5.50 -21.49 1.20
N ALA A 143 -6.62 -20.77 1.23
CA ALA A 143 -7.43 -20.48 0.04
C ALA A 143 -6.68 -19.55 -0.95
N LEU A 144 -5.75 -18.75 -0.44
CA LEU A 144 -4.86 -17.92 -1.24
C LEU A 144 -3.66 -18.69 -1.83
N GLY A 145 -3.48 -19.96 -1.49
CA GLY A 145 -2.29 -20.74 -1.86
C GLY A 145 -1.04 -20.33 -1.07
N CYS A 146 -1.25 -19.82 0.15
CA CYS A 146 -0.20 -19.28 1.00
C CYS A 146 0.13 -20.17 2.19
N ASP A 147 1.31 -19.94 2.75
CA ASP A 147 1.73 -20.51 4.03
C ASP A 147 1.37 -19.55 5.16
N SER A 148 0.40 -19.94 6.01
CA SER A 148 -0.04 -19.13 7.14
C SER A 148 1.02 -18.90 8.22
N ALA A 149 2.10 -19.68 8.22
CA ALA A 149 3.24 -19.49 9.11
C ALA A 149 4.23 -18.44 8.59
N ARG A 150 4.11 -18.03 7.31
CA ARG A 150 5.02 -17.08 6.67
C ARG A 150 4.27 -15.83 6.22
N ILE A 151 3.76 -15.07 7.19
CA ILE A 151 3.11 -13.77 6.94
C ILE A 151 4.01 -12.67 7.48
N ALA A 152 4.40 -11.76 6.61
CA ALA A 152 5.13 -10.54 6.94
C ALA A 152 4.22 -9.32 6.84
N LEU A 153 4.53 -8.29 7.61
CA LEU A 153 3.92 -6.97 7.50
C LEU A 153 4.93 -6.01 6.91
N GLY A 154 4.48 -5.13 6.04
CA GLY A 154 5.31 -4.11 5.44
C GLY A 154 4.50 -2.88 5.05
N GLY A 155 5.21 -1.79 4.89
CA GLY A 155 4.61 -0.52 4.48
C GLY A 155 5.66 0.57 4.43
N GLU A 156 5.25 1.72 3.94
CA GLU A 156 6.10 2.90 3.84
C GLU A 156 5.46 4.05 4.61
N SER A 157 6.28 4.88 5.29
CA SER A 157 5.82 6.09 5.98
C SER A 157 4.63 5.80 6.94
N ALA A 158 3.44 6.35 6.70
CA ALA A 158 2.23 6.06 7.47
C ALA A 158 1.90 4.56 7.49
N GLY A 159 2.10 3.83 6.38
CA GLY A 159 1.92 2.39 6.32
C GLY A 159 2.93 1.61 7.16
N ALA A 160 4.17 2.09 7.27
CA ALA A 160 5.16 1.53 8.18
C ALA A 160 4.77 1.75 9.65
N ASN A 161 4.17 2.90 9.96
CA ASN A 161 3.61 3.17 11.28
C ASN A 161 2.47 2.19 11.62
N LEU A 162 1.53 1.95 10.68
CA LEU A 162 0.49 0.92 10.84
C LEU A 162 1.10 -0.47 11.08
N THR A 163 2.12 -0.83 10.32
CA THR A 163 2.86 -2.10 10.47
C THR A 163 3.40 -2.26 11.89
N ALA A 164 4.08 -1.24 12.41
CA ALA A 164 4.63 -1.25 13.76
C ALA A 164 3.53 -1.33 14.83
N ALA A 165 2.45 -0.55 14.67
CA ALA A 165 1.32 -0.55 15.60
C ALA A 165 0.61 -1.91 15.66
N ILE A 166 0.41 -2.57 14.50
CA ILE A 166 -0.18 -3.91 14.43
C ILE A 166 0.74 -4.93 15.11
N ALA A 167 2.06 -4.86 14.85
CA ALA A 167 3.01 -5.77 15.49
C ALA A 167 2.99 -5.66 17.02
N LEU A 168 2.88 -4.44 17.54
CA LEU A 168 2.71 -4.20 18.98
C LEU A 168 1.38 -4.78 19.50
N ARG A 169 0.27 -4.54 18.82
CA ARG A 169 -1.04 -5.12 19.20
C ARG A 169 -1.00 -6.65 19.25
N LEU A 170 -0.27 -7.29 18.31
CA LEU A 170 -0.15 -8.77 18.31
C LEU A 170 0.74 -9.30 19.43
N ARG A 171 1.70 -8.52 19.89
CA ARG A 171 2.56 -8.91 21.01
C ARG A 171 1.83 -8.82 22.35
N ASP A 172 1.01 -7.79 22.52
CA ASP A 172 0.40 -7.41 23.80
C ASP A 172 -1.01 -7.99 24.01
N GLY A 173 -1.62 -8.61 22.99
CA GLY A 173 -2.94 -9.25 23.01
C GLY A 173 -2.90 -10.72 22.77
#